data_ec1ba1ac7d3a8b30a0d9671471c1509c
#
_entry.id   ec1ba1ac7d3a8b30a0d9671471c1509c
#
_cell.length_a   1.000
_cell.length_b   1.000
_cell.length_c   1.000
_cell.angle_alpha   90.00
_cell.angle_beta   90.00
_cell.angle_gamma   90.00
#
_symmetry.space_group_name_H-M   'P 1'
#
loop_
_entity.id
_entity.type
_entity.pdbx_description
1 polymer ?
#
loop_
_entity_poly.entity_id
_entity_poly.type
_entity_poly.pdbx_seq_one_letter_code
_entity_poly.pdbx_strand_id
1 'polypeptide(L)'
;MNKINNLIAIKFAFLFVVFCNVIVDVAHKVFLQNIAFKIFDGSTQVVWVSIINALIIIPFLLLFTVSGYLSDKYNKKNILIYGAISSFVLSILMVISYLSGNFYVAMAGLFLLAIQSAVYSPAKFGLVIDIYGKKNLSSGNAVLQAVSMIAILFSIASASFVFENFYNVNNLSSLTTKEELLDAILPLTYYILPVAFCEML
;
A
#
# COMPACT_ATOMS: atom_id res chain seq x y z
N MET A 1 -29.59 -16.28 -15.07
CA MET A 1 -29.14 -16.08 -13.68
C MET A 1 -27.63 -16.23 -13.50
N ASN A 2 -26.97 -17.31 -13.98
CA ASN A 2 -25.51 -17.51 -13.78
C ASN A 2 -24.58 -16.41 -14.33
N LYS A 3 -24.90 -15.82 -15.50
CA LYS A 3 -24.02 -14.81 -16.13
C LYS A 3 -24.00 -13.47 -15.37
N ILE A 4 -25.12 -13.07 -14.81
CA ILE A 4 -25.21 -11.84 -13.99
C ILE A 4 -24.50 -12.03 -12.66
N ASN A 5 -24.68 -13.15 -12.00
CA ASN A 5 -23.99 -13.47 -10.74
C ASN A 5 -22.47 -13.51 -10.91
N ASN A 6 -21.98 -14.09 -12.01
CA ASN A 6 -20.55 -14.12 -12.32
C ASN A 6 -19.98 -12.69 -12.54
N LEU A 7 -20.73 -11.82 -13.21
CA LEU A 7 -20.28 -10.43 -13.42
C LEU A 7 -20.21 -9.63 -12.11
N ILE A 8 -21.19 -9.85 -11.21
CA ILE A 8 -21.18 -9.21 -9.89
C ILE A 8 -19.98 -9.72 -9.06
N ALA A 9 -19.72 -11.04 -9.07
CA ALA A 9 -18.60 -11.63 -8.38
C ALA A 9 -17.23 -11.08 -8.87
N ILE A 10 -17.06 -10.94 -10.20
CA ILE A 10 -15.85 -10.35 -10.79
C ILE A 10 -15.66 -8.89 -10.36
N LYS A 11 -16.72 -8.08 -10.35
CA LYS A 11 -16.63 -6.69 -9.89
C LYS A 11 -16.24 -6.60 -8.43
N PHE A 12 -16.84 -7.43 -7.59
CA PHE A 12 -16.54 -7.46 -6.16
C PHE A 12 -15.10 -7.91 -5.91
N ALA A 13 -14.65 -8.99 -6.55
CA ALA A 13 -13.29 -9.48 -6.43
C ALA A 13 -12.26 -8.40 -6.86
N PHE A 14 -12.49 -7.73 -7.98
CA PHE A 14 -11.63 -6.64 -8.44
C PHE A 14 -11.53 -5.50 -7.43
N LEU A 15 -12.67 -5.04 -6.90
CA LEU A 15 -12.70 -3.96 -5.91
C LEU A 15 -12.06 -4.38 -4.58
N PHE A 16 -12.22 -5.65 -4.18
CA PHE A 16 -11.59 -6.20 -2.99
C PHE A 16 -10.06 -6.25 -3.12
N VAL A 17 -9.54 -6.71 -4.27
CA VAL A 17 -8.10 -6.70 -4.56
C VAL A 17 -7.54 -5.29 -4.50
N VAL A 18 -8.24 -4.30 -5.11
CA VAL A 18 -7.84 -2.88 -5.04
C VAL A 18 -7.85 -2.37 -3.60
N PHE A 19 -8.83 -2.74 -2.82
CA PHE A 19 -8.94 -2.35 -1.41
C PHE A 19 -7.75 -2.89 -0.60
N CYS A 20 -7.42 -4.17 -0.75
CA CYS A 20 -6.26 -4.79 -0.10
C CYS A 20 -4.93 -4.14 -0.52
N ASN A 21 -4.73 -3.91 -1.82
CA ASN A 21 -3.52 -3.25 -2.34
C ASN A 21 -3.29 -1.88 -1.68
N VAL A 22 -4.31 -1.05 -1.63
CA VAL A 22 -4.22 0.28 -1.00
C VAL A 22 -3.91 0.18 0.50
N ILE A 23 -4.50 -0.80 1.21
CA ILE A 23 -4.21 -1.00 2.63
C ILE A 23 -2.74 -1.35 2.85
N VAL A 24 -2.18 -2.25 2.05
CA VAL A 24 -0.76 -2.66 2.17
C VAL A 24 0.16 -1.45 2.01
N ASP A 25 -0.01 -0.70 0.92
CA ASP A 25 0.83 0.47 0.63
C ASP A 25 0.76 1.52 1.73
N VAL A 26 -0.46 1.85 2.18
CA VAL A 26 -0.68 2.92 3.16
C VAL A 26 -0.27 2.48 4.57
N ALA A 27 -0.48 1.22 4.96
CA ALA A 27 -0.12 0.74 6.29
C ALA A 27 1.39 0.79 6.54
N HIS A 28 2.21 0.32 5.60
CA HIS A 28 3.68 0.43 5.70
C HIS A 28 4.15 1.87 5.81
N LYS A 29 3.56 2.77 5.01
CA LYS A 29 3.83 4.21 5.11
C LYS A 29 3.51 4.75 6.50
N VAL A 30 2.32 4.44 7.03
CA VAL A 30 1.85 4.95 8.32
C VAL A 30 2.74 4.45 9.46
N PHE A 31 3.20 3.21 9.42
CA PHE A 31 4.14 2.70 10.42
C PHE A 31 5.45 3.49 10.42
N LEU A 32 6.06 3.73 9.26
CA LEU A 32 7.29 4.52 9.18
C LEU A 32 7.08 5.99 9.61
N GLN A 33 5.92 6.57 9.29
CA GLN A 33 5.58 7.92 9.77
C GLN A 33 5.41 7.96 11.29
N ASN A 34 4.74 6.98 11.88
CA ASN A 34 4.57 6.90 13.34
C ASN A 34 5.91 6.70 14.05
N ILE A 35 6.82 5.90 13.50
CA ILE A 35 8.20 5.80 14.02
C ILE A 35 8.88 7.16 13.98
N ALA A 36 8.80 7.87 12.85
CA ALA A 36 9.37 9.21 12.74
C ALA A 36 8.77 10.20 13.75
N PHE A 37 7.46 10.10 14.02
CA PHE A 37 6.79 10.91 15.04
C PHE A 37 7.23 10.61 16.47
N LYS A 38 7.64 9.38 16.78
CA LYS A 38 8.06 9.00 18.14
C LYS A 38 9.55 9.28 18.41
N ILE A 39 10.38 9.31 17.38
CA ILE A 39 11.85 9.40 17.50
C ILE A 39 12.39 10.80 17.24
N PHE A 40 11.73 11.55 16.36
CA PHE A 40 12.22 12.88 15.97
C PHE A 40 11.31 13.98 16.51
N ASP A 41 11.91 15.13 16.86
CA ASP A 41 11.22 16.29 17.36
C ASP A 41 11.37 17.52 16.43
N GLY A 42 10.44 18.44 16.53
CA GLY A 42 10.49 19.74 15.90
C GLY A 42 10.68 19.70 14.38
N SER A 43 11.65 20.45 13.86
CA SER A 43 11.91 20.54 12.43
C SER A 43 12.39 19.22 11.81
N THR A 44 13.13 18.43 12.56
CA THR A 44 13.65 17.13 12.09
C THR A 44 12.53 16.13 11.83
N GLN A 45 11.52 16.09 12.68
CA GLN A 45 10.31 15.29 12.50
C GLN A 45 9.58 15.64 11.20
N VAL A 46 9.37 16.96 10.97
CA VAL A 46 8.71 17.45 9.74
C VAL A 46 9.48 17.03 8.49
N VAL A 47 10.81 17.13 8.52
CA VAL A 47 11.68 16.74 7.39
C VAL A 47 11.53 15.24 7.09
N TRP A 48 11.61 14.36 8.08
CA TRP A 48 11.51 12.91 7.86
C TRP A 48 10.13 12.50 7.37
N VAL A 49 9.06 13.05 7.94
CA VAL A 49 7.69 12.79 7.46
C VAL A 49 7.50 13.28 6.02
N SER A 50 8.09 14.43 5.67
CA SER A 50 8.07 14.94 4.29
C SER A 50 8.82 14.03 3.32
N ILE A 51 9.99 13.51 3.71
CA ILE A 51 10.76 12.55 2.92
C ILE A 51 9.95 11.26 2.70
N ILE A 52 9.32 10.70 3.74
CA ILE A 52 8.47 9.50 3.63
C ILE A 52 7.32 9.75 2.65
N ASN A 53 6.67 10.92 2.70
CA ASN A 53 5.63 11.27 1.71
C ASN A 53 6.20 11.39 0.29
N ALA A 54 7.36 12.03 0.13
CA ALA A 54 8.01 12.19 -1.16
C ALA A 54 8.41 10.86 -1.80
N LEU A 55 8.88 9.89 -1.00
CA LEU A 55 9.22 8.53 -1.48
C LEU A 55 8.07 7.82 -2.18
N ILE A 56 6.82 8.14 -1.80
CA ILE A 56 5.66 7.56 -2.48
C ILE A 56 5.32 8.36 -3.74
N ILE A 57 5.36 9.68 -3.69
CA ILE A 57 4.92 10.54 -4.79
C ILE A 57 5.90 10.50 -5.96
N ILE A 58 7.22 10.48 -5.69
CA ILE A 58 8.26 10.52 -6.72
C ILE A 58 8.13 9.40 -7.76
N PRO A 59 7.96 8.11 -7.39
CA PRO A 59 7.76 7.04 -8.39
C PRO A 59 6.56 7.27 -9.30
N PHE A 60 5.45 7.76 -8.76
CA PHE A 60 4.26 8.06 -9.57
C PHE A 60 4.53 9.15 -10.61
N LEU A 61 5.28 10.20 -10.25
CA LEU A 61 5.65 11.26 -11.18
C LEU A 61 6.64 10.78 -12.25
N LEU A 62 7.68 10.06 -11.84
CA LEU A 62 8.74 9.62 -12.76
C LEU A 62 8.29 8.49 -13.69
N LEU A 63 7.47 7.56 -13.20
CA LEU A 63 7.05 6.38 -13.94
C LEU A 63 5.70 6.55 -14.65
N PHE A 64 5.05 7.71 -14.55
CA PHE A 64 3.72 7.94 -15.13
C PHE A 64 3.63 7.53 -16.61
N THR A 65 4.55 8.00 -17.42
CA THR A 65 4.59 7.69 -18.87
C THR A 65 4.93 6.22 -19.13
N VAL A 66 5.91 5.69 -18.40
CA VAL A 66 6.38 4.30 -18.56
C VAL A 66 5.27 3.32 -18.16
N SER A 67 4.62 3.55 -17.03
CA SER A 67 3.54 2.71 -16.51
C SER A 67 2.30 2.75 -17.41
N GLY A 68 1.97 3.92 -17.98
CA GLY A 68 0.93 4.05 -18.99
C GLY A 68 1.24 3.20 -20.22
N TYR A 69 2.44 3.33 -20.80
CA TYR A 69 2.89 2.53 -21.94
C TYR A 69 2.84 1.02 -21.64
N LEU A 70 3.28 0.57 -20.46
CA LEU A 70 3.22 -0.84 -20.08
C LEU A 70 1.78 -1.34 -19.98
N SER A 71 0.89 -0.53 -19.42
CA SER A 71 -0.54 -0.85 -19.30
C SER A 71 -1.24 -0.98 -20.67
N ASP A 72 -0.79 -0.21 -21.67
CA ASP A 72 -1.35 -0.29 -23.02
C ASP A 72 -0.77 -1.46 -23.82
N LYS A 73 0.52 -1.76 -23.63
CA LYS A 73 1.24 -2.80 -24.37
C LYS A 73 0.91 -4.22 -23.89
N TYR A 74 0.75 -4.42 -22.60
CA TYR A 74 0.55 -5.73 -22.00
C TYR A 74 -0.90 -5.95 -21.53
N ASN A 75 -1.26 -7.21 -21.34
CA ASN A 75 -2.58 -7.55 -20.79
C ASN A 75 -2.70 -7.01 -19.36
N LYS A 76 -3.68 -6.11 -19.15
CA LYS A 76 -3.93 -5.43 -17.87
C LYS A 76 -4.13 -6.40 -16.71
N LYS A 77 -4.83 -7.52 -16.97
CA LYS A 77 -5.01 -8.57 -15.96
C LYS A 77 -3.69 -9.16 -15.50
N ASN A 78 -2.76 -9.41 -16.43
CA ASN A 78 -1.44 -9.95 -16.09
C ASN A 78 -0.62 -8.94 -15.28
N ILE A 79 -0.69 -7.66 -15.64
CA ILE A 79 -0.02 -6.59 -14.86
C ILE A 79 -0.55 -6.57 -13.42
N LEU A 80 -1.88 -6.71 -13.24
CA LEU A 80 -2.44 -6.76 -11.88
C LEU A 80 -2.00 -8.00 -11.11
N ILE A 81 -1.99 -9.17 -11.74
CA ILE A 81 -1.53 -10.41 -11.09
C ILE A 81 -0.05 -10.31 -10.69
N TYR A 82 0.83 -9.89 -11.60
CA TYR A 82 2.25 -9.71 -11.28
C TYR A 82 2.46 -8.58 -10.26
N GLY A 83 1.63 -7.54 -10.32
CA GLY A 83 1.59 -6.46 -9.33
C GLY A 83 1.27 -7.00 -7.94
N ALA A 84 0.21 -7.79 -7.79
CA ALA A 84 -0.17 -8.37 -6.51
C ALA A 84 0.89 -9.34 -5.96
N ILE A 85 1.48 -10.19 -6.81
CA ILE A 85 2.59 -11.08 -6.42
C ILE A 85 3.80 -10.27 -5.96
N SER A 86 4.17 -9.22 -6.70
CA SER A 86 5.31 -8.36 -6.32
C SER A 86 5.03 -7.56 -5.05
N SER A 87 3.80 -7.08 -4.83
CA SER A 87 3.37 -6.43 -3.60
C SER A 87 3.55 -7.36 -2.39
N PHE A 88 3.13 -8.61 -2.50
CA PHE A 88 3.32 -9.61 -1.44
C PHE A 88 4.80 -9.88 -1.15
N VAL A 89 5.62 -10.07 -2.19
CA VAL A 89 7.08 -10.28 -2.02
C VAL A 89 7.73 -9.06 -1.38
N LEU A 90 7.39 -7.85 -1.82
CA LEU A 90 7.89 -6.61 -1.24
C LEU A 90 7.44 -6.42 0.20
N SER A 91 6.22 -6.83 0.56
CA SER A 91 5.74 -6.81 1.95
C SER A 91 6.57 -7.75 2.85
N ILE A 92 6.98 -8.93 2.35
CA ILE A 92 7.91 -9.81 3.07
C ILE A 92 9.28 -9.12 3.23
N LEU A 93 9.80 -8.49 2.18
CA LEU A 93 11.06 -7.74 2.26
C LEU A 93 10.97 -6.57 3.25
N MET A 94 9.82 -5.91 3.34
CA MET A 94 9.56 -4.89 4.36
C MET A 94 9.65 -5.47 5.78
N VAL A 95 9.05 -6.63 6.04
CA VAL A 95 9.15 -7.31 7.34
C VAL A 95 10.62 -7.63 7.66
N ILE A 96 11.39 -8.14 6.70
CA ILE A 96 12.83 -8.39 6.86
C ILE A 96 13.60 -7.09 7.16
N SER A 97 13.22 -5.97 6.54
CA SER A 97 13.84 -4.67 6.81
C SER A 97 13.57 -4.18 8.24
N TYR A 98 12.38 -4.42 8.77
CA TYR A 98 12.07 -4.13 10.17
C TYR A 98 12.87 -5.03 11.13
N LEU A 99 13.03 -6.33 10.81
CA LEU A 99 13.91 -7.25 11.55
C LEU A 99 15.37 -6.79 11.61
N SER A 100 15.85 -6.13 10.57
CA SER A 100 17.22 -5.60 10.54
C SER A 100 17.41 -4.37 11.44
N GLY A 101 16.34 -3.80 11.99
CA GLY A 101 16.34 -2.56 12.76
C GLY A 101 16.80 -1.34 11.96
N ASN A 102 16.92 -1.45 10.63
CA ASN A 102 17.47 -0.38 9.81
C ASN A 102 16.38 0.47 9.15
N PHE A 103 16.15 1.67 9.70
CA PHE A 103 15.14 2.60 9.20
C PHE A 103 15.32 2.99 7.72
N TYR A 104 16.56 3.11 7.25
CA TYR A 104 16.83 3.47 5.86
C TYR A 104 16.51 2.32 4.89
N VAL A 105 16.73 1.08 5.32
CA VAL A 105 16.35 -0.11 4.54
C VAL A 105 14.82 -0.21 4.46
N ALA A 106 14.11 0.09 5.55
CA ALA A 106 12.65 0.15 5.55
C ALA A 106 12.12 1.26 4.61
N MET A 107 12.77 2.43 4.58
CA MET A 107 12.43 3.50 3.62
C MET A 107 12.70 3.10 2.17
N ALA A 108 13.80 2.39 1.90
CA ALA A 108 14.08 1.85 0.57
C ALA A 108 13.02 0.82 0.15
N GLY A 109 12.57 -0.04 1.06
CA GLY A 109 11.47 -0.97 0.83
C GLY A 109 10.15 -0.25 0.51
N LEU A 110 9.82 0.81 1.25
CA LEU A 110 8.65 1.66 0.95
C LEU A 110 8.73 2.29 -0.44
N PHE A 111 9.92 2.74 -0.85
CA PHE A 111 10.14 3.28 -2.19
C PHE A 111 9.92 2.22 -3.28
N LEU A 112 10.37 0.97 -3.06
CA LEU A 112 10.13 -0.14 -3.98
C LEU A 112 8.64 -0.50 -4.09
N LEU A 113 7.91 -0.49 -2.96
CA LEU A 113 6.44 -0.63 -2.96
C LEU A 113 5.77 0.49 -3.78
N ALA A 114 6.22 1.73 -3.62
CA ALA A 114 5.69 2.85 -4.40
C ALA A 114 5.98 2.73 -5.91
N ILE A 115 7.14 2.21 -6.30
CA ILE A 115 7.46 1.89 -7.71
C ILE A 115 6.48 0.84 -8.25
N GLN A 116 6.25 -0.24 -7.49
CA GLN A 116 5.32 -1.30 -7.87
C GLN A 116 3.90 -0.73 -8.05
N SER A 117 3.41 0.07 -7.09
CA SER A 117 2.10 0.69 -7.14
C SER A 117 1.96 1.71 -8.28
N ALA A 118 3.02 2.43 -8.64
CA ALA A 118 3.03 3.33 -9.78
C ALA A 118 2.86 2.58 -11.11
N VAL A 119 3.44 1.38 -11.24
CA VAL A 119 3.27 0.52 -12.44
C VAL A 119 1.90 -0.14 -12.47
N TYR A 120 1.40 -0.57 -11.31
CA TYR A 120 0.11 -1.24 -11.15
C TYR A 120 -1.09 -0.30 -11.44
N SER A 121 -0.98 0.96 -11.07
CA SER A 121 -2.10 1.92 -11.06
C SER A 121 -2.77 2.14 -12.42
N PRO A 122 -2.08 2.39 -13.55
CA PRO A 122 -2.75 2.56 -14.85
C PRO A 122 -3.48 1.30 -15.33
N ALA A 123 -2.93 0.12 -15.06
CA ALA A 123 -3.57 -1.15 -15.42
C ALA A 123 -4.89 -1.35 -14.66
N LYS A 124 -4.94 -0.95 -13.39
CA LYS A 124 -6.15 -0.95 -12.57
C LYS A 124 -7.26 -0.11 -13.18
N PHE A 125 -6.98 1.13 -13.59
CA PHE A 125 -7.94 1.99 -14.27
C PHE A 125 -8.32 1.46 -15.66
N GLY A 126 -7.35 0.92 -16.39
CA GLY A 126 -7.59 0.33 -17.71
C GLY A 126 -8.53 -0.90 -17.66
N LEU A 127 -8.49 -1.70 -16.59
CA LEU A 127 -9.35 -2.88 -16.43
C LEU A 127 -10.82 -2.51 -16.15
N VAL A 128 -11.10 -1.30 -15.70
CA VAL A 128 -12.49 -0.84 -15.47
C VAL A 128 -13.32 -0.91 -16.77
N ILE A 129 -12.72 -0.60 -17.92
CA ILE A 129 -13.41 -0.69 -19.22
C ILE A 129 -13.85 -2.13 -19.50
N ASP A 130 -12.99 -3.10 -19.19
CA ASP A 130 -13.25 -4.52 -19.46
C ASP A 130 -14.32 -5.08 -18.52
N ILE A 131 -14.35 -4.62 -17.27
CA ILE A 131 -15.27 -5.10 -16.22
C ILE A 131 -16.64 -4.40 -16.27
N TYR A 132 -16.68 -3.09 -16.49
CA TYR A 132 -17.90 -2.28 -16.44
C TYR A 132 -18.49 -1.97 -17.82
N GLY A 133 -17.65 -2.12 -18.87
CA GLY A 133 -18.00 -1.78 -20.25
C GLY A 133 -17.94 -0.27 -20.52
N LYS A 134 -17.80 0.10 -21.80
CA LYS A 134 -17.63 1.50 -22.23
C LYS A 134 -18.78 2.42 -21.77
N LYS A 135 -20.02 1.92 -21.75
CA LYS A 135 -21.20 2.71 -21.35
C LYS A 135 -21.20 3.11 -19.87
N ASN A 136 -20.60 2.29 -19.01
CA ASN A 136 -20.58 2.47 -17.56
C ASN A 136 -19.19 2.87 -17.03
N LEU A 137 -18.28 3.32 -17.91
CA LEU A 137 -16.90 3.65 -17.54
C LEU A 137 -16.82 4.72 -16.46
N SER A 138 -17.62 5.79 -16.57
CA SER A 138 -17.67 6.86 -15.58
C SER A 138 -18.09 6.34 -14.19
N SER A 139 -19.14 5.54 -14.14
CA SER A 139 -19.61 4.90 -12.90
C SER A 139 -18.58 3.91 -12.34
N GLY A 140 -17.93 3.11 -13.19
CA GLY A 140 -16.88 2.19 -12.79
C GLY A 140 -15.68 2.90 -12.16
N ASN A 141 -15.23 4.00 -12.77
CA ASN A 141 -14.15 4.82 -12.23
C ASN A 141 -14.55 5.50 -10.91
N ALA A 142 -15.79 5.99 -10.81
CA ALA A 142 -16.28 6.58 -9.56
C ALA A 142 -16.28 5.56 -8.40
N VAL A 143 -16.75 4.33 -8.65
CA VAL A 143 -16.74 3.26 -7.64
C VAL A 143 -15.31 2.88 -7.27
N LEU A 144 -14.40 2.74 -8.25
CA LEU A 144 -12.99 2.43 -8.01
C LEU A 144 -12.33 3.50 -7.13
N GLN A 145 -12.56 4.78 -7.43
CA GLN A 145 -12.03 5.90 -6.63
C GLN A 145 -12.62 5.93 -5.22
N ALA A 146 -13.93 5.70 -5.08
CA ALA A 146 -14.57 5.65 -3.77
C ALA A 146 -13.99 4.53 -2.90
N VAL A 147 -13.82 3.33 -3.44
CA VAL A 147 -13.20 2.20 -2.73
C VAL A 147 -11.76 2.51 -2.35
N SER A 148 -10.97 3.12 -3.25
CA SER A 148 -9.60 3.52 -2.95
C SER A 148 -9.53 4.57 -1.84
N MET A 149 -10.40 5.57 -1.84
CA MET A 149 -10.49 6.59 -0.78
C MET A 149 -10.85 5.98 0.57
N ILE A 150 -11.87 5.10 0.59
CA ILE A 150 -12.28 4.38 1.80
C ILE A 150 -11.10 3.53 2.33
N ALA A 151 -10.40 2.83 1.45
CA ALA A 151 -9.25 2.02 1.82
C ALA A 151 -8.11 2.87 2.41
N ILE A 152 -7.81 4.05 1.84
CA ILE A 152 -6.81 4.98 2.37
C ILE A 152 -7.20 5.43 3.79
N LEU A 153 -8.43 5.93 3.97
CA LEU A 153 -8.89 6.43 5.27
C LEU A 153 -8.92 5.32 6.32
N PHE A 154 -9.43 4.14 5.94
CA PHE A 154 -9.46 2.96 6.81
C PHE A 154 -8.03 2.52 7.19
N SER A 155 -7.11 2.48 6.24
CA SER A 155 -5.72 2.07 6.49
C SER A 155 -5.00 3.06 7.41
N ILE A 156 -5.15 4.37 7.18
CA ILE A 156 -4.55 5.39 8.06
C ILE A 156 -5.10 5.24 9.49
N ALA A 157 -6.42 5.17 9.64
CA ALA A 157 -7.04 5.09 10.95
C ALA A 157 -6.67 3.80 11.68
N SER A 158 -6.80 2.63 11.00
CA SER A 158 -6.52 1.33 11.61
C SER A 158 -5.03 1.13 11.90
N ALA A 159 -4.14 1.47 10.98
CA ALA A 159 -2.71 1.33 11.19
C ALA A 159 -2.19 2.24 12.30
N SER A 160 -2.65 3.50 12.35
CA SER A 160 -2.29 4.41 13.46
C SER A 160 -2.85 3.93 14.80
N PHE A 161 -4.10 3.48 14.84
CA PHE A 161 -4.71 2.97 16.07
C PHE A 161 -3.98 1.72 16.60
N VAL A 162 -3.69 0.78 15.70
CA VAL A 162 -2.97 -0.46 16.05
C VAL A 162 -1.56 -0.13 16.54
N PHE A 163 -0.85 0.80 15.87
CA PHE A 163 0.47 1.26 16.27
C PHE A 163 0.44 1.91 17.67
N GLU A 164 -0.42 2.90 17.89
CA GLU A 164 -0.49 3.61 19.17
C GLU A 164 -0.90 2.69 20.32
N ASN A 165 -1.88 1.82 20.11
CA ASN A 165 -2.29 0.86 21.14
C ASN A 165 -1.13 -0.08 21.50
N PHE A 166 -0.43 -0.62 20.51
CA PHE A 166 0.73 -1.49 20.73
C PHE A 166 1.88 -0.75 21.42
N TYR A 167 2.17 0.48 21.00
CA TYR A 167 3.20 1.34 21.58
C TYR A 167 2.94 1.60 23.07
N ASN A 168 1.70 1.92 23.42
CA ASN A 168 1.32 2.23 24.80
C ASN A 168 1.26 0.97 25.69
N VAL A 169 0.67 -0.13 25.19
CA VAL A 169 0.55 -1.39 25.96
C VAL A 169 1.92 -1.98 26.28
N ASN A 170 2.88 -1.89 25.39
CA ASN A 170 4.24 -2.43 25.58
C ASN A 170 5.20 -1.40 26.21
N ASN A 171 4.72 -0.22 26.62
CA ASN A 171 5.52 0.83 27.26
C ASN A 171 6.77 1.23 26.46
N LEU A 172 6.63 1.32 25.11
CA LEU A 172 7.75 1.61 24.20
C LEU A 172 8.24 3.07 24.27
N SER A 173 7.65 3.90 25.13
CA SER A 173 8.07 5.29 25.36
C SER A 173 9.48 5.45 25.92
N SER A 174 10.06 4.38 26.47
CA SER A 174 11.44 4.35 26.92
C SER A 174 12.47 4.15 25.80
N LEU A 175 12.02 3.72 24.63
CA LEU A 175 12.86 3.54 23.46
C LEU A 175 13.15 4.90 22.79
N THR A 176 14.42 5.19 22.57
CA THR A 176 14.88 6.49 22.07
C THR A 176 15.49 6.40 20.66
N THR A 177 15.78 5.19 20.20
CA THR A 177 16.36 4.97 18.88
C THR A 177 15.33 4.40 17.90
N LYS A 178 15.48 4.77 16.62
CA LYS A 178 14.62 4.28 15.54
C LYS A 178 14.80 2.77 15.29
N GLU A 179 16.00 2.27 15.55
CA GLU A 179 16.37 0.86 15.41
C GLU A 179 15.62 0.00 16.44
N GLU A 180 15.67 0.40 17.72
CA GLU A 180 14.94 -0.29 18.80
C GLU A 180 13.43 -0.27 18.58
N LEU A 181 12.88 0.86 18.12
CA LEU A 181 11.45 0.97 17.87
C LEU A 181 11.01 0.15 16.66
N LEU A 182 11.82 0.08 15.59
CA LEU A 182 11.56 -0.78 14.44
C LEU A 182 11.47 -2.26 14.85
N ASP A 183 12.43 -2.73 15.64
CA ASP A 183 12.44 -4.10 16.14
C ASP A 183 11.21 -4.37 17.04
N ALA A 184 10.92 -3.44 17.93
CA ALA A 184 9.79 -3.55 18.85
C ALA A 184 8.43 -3.62 18.13
N ILE A 185 8.22 -2.90 17.03
CA ILE A 185 6.95 -2.91 16.27
C ILE A 185 6.84 -4.03 15.23
N LEU A 186 7.87 -4.85 15.08
CA LEU A 186 7.89 -5.96 14.13
C LEU A 186 6.61 -6.81 14.16
N PRO A 187 6.05 -7.19 15.34
CA PRO A 187 4.83 -7.98 15.39
C PRO A 187 3.64 -7.32 14.67
N LEU A 188 3.61 -5.98 14.61
CA LEU A 188 2.53 -5.25 13.91
C LEU A 188 2.60 -5.46 12.40
N THR A 189 3.81 -5.63 11.86
CA THR A 189 3.99 -5.78 10.41
C THR A 189 3.46 -7.12 9.91
N TYR A 190 3.39 -8.14 10.77
CA TYR A 190 2.77 -9.43 10.44
C TYR A 190 1.28 -9.32 10.14
N TYR A 191 0.58 -8.29 10.65
CA TYR A 191 -0.83 -8.06 10.30
C TYR A 191 -1.03 -7.59 8.86
N ILE A 192 0.01 -7.03 8.22
CA ILE A 192 -0.06 -6.58 6.83
C ILE A 192 0.08 -7.78 5.86
N LEU A 193 0.86 -8.80 6.22
CA LEU A 193 1.11 -9.95 5.35
C LEU A 193 -0.17 -10.71 4.93
N PRO A 194 -1.16 -10.99 5.81
CA PRO A 194 -2.43 -11.59 5.40
C PRO A 194 -3.20 -10.72 4.40
N VAL A 195 -3.15 -9.40 4.55
CA VAL A 195 -3.81 -8.47 3.63
C VAL A 195 -3.13 -8.49 2.25
N ALA A 196 -1.79 -8.49 2.23
CA ALA A 196 -1.01 -8.62 0.99
C ALA A 196 -1.23 -9.99 0.32
N PHE A 197 -1.41 -11.05 1.11
CA PHE A 197 -1.78 -12.36 0.59
C PHE A 197 -3.20 -12.38 -0.01
N CYS A 198 -4.16 -11.72 0.65
CA CYS A 198 -5.53 -11.58 0.11
C CYS A 198 -5.58 -10.79 -1.20
N GLU A 199 -4.66 -9.84 -1.41
CA GLU A 199 -4.52 -9.15 -2.69
C GLU A 199 -4.12 -10.09 -3.83
N MET A 200 -3.31 -11.12 -3.53
CA MET A 200 -2.80 -12.08 -4.52
C MET A 200 -3.85 -13.13 -4.94
N LEU A 201 -4.84 -13.42 -4.08
CA LEU A 201 -5.92 -14.39 -4.35
C LEU A 201 -6.95 -13.86 -5.35
#